data_c3f51a552b310c4eed72a719772e79c8
#
_entry.id   c3f51a552b310c4eed72a719772e79c8
#
_cell.length_a   1.000
_cell.length_b   1.000
_cell.length_c   1.000
_cell.angle_alpha   90.00
_cell.angle_beta   90.00
_cell.angle_gamma   90.00
#
_symmetry.space_group_name_H-M   'P 1'
#
loop_
_entity.id
_entity.type
_entity.pdbx_description
1 polymer ?
#
loop_
_entity_poly.entity_id
_entity_poly.type
_entity_poly.pdbx_seq_one_letter_code
_entity_poly.pdbx_strand_id
1 'polypeptide(L)' 'MEGTTQIHIEKLPEGFYLTTSNDIQGLIAQGRTITETLEIARDVVKKLFESQKK' A
#
# COMPACT_ATOMS: atom_id res chain seq x y z
N MET A 1 19.77 10.30 5.19
CA MET A 1 19.23 10.38 3.88
C MET A 1 17.79 9.87 3.86
N GLU A 2 16.99 10.54 3.13
CA GLU A 2 15.62 10.10 3.06
C GLU A 2 15.31 9.52 1.72
N GLY A 3 14.42 8.59 1.72
CA GLY A 3 13.98 7.97 0.51
C GLY A 3 12.55 8.34 0.23
N THR A 4 12.21 8.28 -1.03
CA THR A 4 10.86 8.51 -1.46
C THR A 4 10.26 7.19 -1.91
N THR A 5 9.17 6.81 -1.29
CA THR A 5 8.45 5.61 -1.67
C THR A 5 7.35 5.98 -2.65
N GLN A 6 7.36 5.37 -3.80
CA GLN A 6 6.33 5.64 -4.79
C GLN A 6 5.18 4.69 -4.60
N ILE A 7 4.00 5.27 -4.48
CA ILE A 7 2.78 4.50 -4.29
C ILE A 7 1.84 4.83 -5.43
N HIS A 8 1.32 3.79 -6.05
CA HIS A 8 0.40 3.95 -7.16
C HIS A 8 -1.01 3.63 -6.69
N ILE A 9 -1.94 4.54 -6.90
CA ILE A 9 -3.34 4.35 -6.52
C ILE A 9 -4.18 4.38 -7.78
N GLU A 10 -4.95 3.33 -7.98
CA GLU A 10 -5.79 3.20 -9.16
C GLU A 10 -7.23 2.99 -8.72
N LYS A 11 -8.15 3.69 -9.37
CA LYS A 11 -9.57 3.49 -9.09
C LYS A 11 -10.10 2.41 -10.02
N LEU A 12 -10.68 1.39 -9.43
CA LEU A 12 -11.22 0.28 -10.17
C LEU A 12 -12.66 0.58 -10.59
N PRO A 13 -13.13 -0.04 -11.67
CA PRO A 13 -14.50 0.20 -12.15
C PRO A 13 -15.58 -0.13 -11.13
N GLU A 14 -15.26 -1.00 -10.18
CA GLU A 14 -16.24 -1.44 -9.20
C GLU A 14 -16.37 -0.50 -8.03
N GLY A 15 -15.62 0.59 -8.00
CA GLY A 15 -15.70 1.54 -6.92
C GLY A 15 -14.67 1.35 -5.84
N PHE A 16 -13.70 0.49 -6.07
CA PHE A 16 -12.61 0.28 -5.13
C PHE A 16 -11.36 1.00 -5.59
N TYR A 17 -10.49 1.29 -4.65
CA TYR A 17 -9.17 1.85 -4.94
C TYR A 17 -8.12 0.78 -4.65
N LEU A 18 -7.17 0.66 -5.55
CA LEU A 18 -6.10 -0.31 -5.43
C LEU A 18 -4.78 0.42 -5.26
N THR A 19 -4.03 0.05 -4.24
CA THR A 19 -2.72 0.64 -3.97
C THR A 19 -1.64 -0.40 -4.17
N THR A 20 -0.65 -0.03 -4.96
CA THR A 20 0.52 -0.88 -5.18
C THR A 20 1.77 -0.01 -5.12
N SER A 21 2.92 -0.64 -5.02
CA SER A 21 4.18 0.09 -4.99
C SER A 21 5.25 -0.73 -5.68
N ASN A 22 6.05 -0.06 -6.50
CA ASN A 22 7.21 -0.71 -7.10
C ASN A 22 8.37 -0.79 -6.12
N ASP A 23 8.38 0.08 -5.14
CA ASP A 23 9.48 0.12 -4.17
C ASP A 23 9.30 -0.92 -3.08
N ILE A 24 8.08 -1.25 -2.76
CA ILE A 24 7.78 -2.20 -1.69
C ILE A 24 7.15 -3.42 -2.32
N GLN A 25 7.93 -4.47 -2.42
CA GLN A 25 7.45 -5.69 -3.02
C GLN A 25 6.41 -6.34 -2.13
N GLY A 26 5.29 -6.72 -2.72
CA GLY A 26 4.23 -7.35 -1.96
C GLY A 26 3.20 -6.38 -1.41
N LEU A 27 3.35 -5.08 -1.67
CA LEU A 27 2.36 -4.12 -1.18
C LEU A 27 1.17 -4.11 -2.12
N ILE A 28 0.06 -4.62 -1.63
CA ILE A 28 -1.22 -4.57 -2.33
C ILE A 28 -2.28 -4.26 -1.29
N ALA A 29 -3.05 -3.20 -1.53
CA ALA A 29 -4.11 -2.81 -0.62
C ALA A 29 -5.30 -2.33 -1.42
N GLN A 30 -6.49 -2.66 -0.95
CA GLN A 30 -7.71 -2.31 -1.65
C GLN A 30 -8.72 -1.80 -0.64
N GLY A 31 -9.39 -0.71 -0.97
CA GLY A 31 -10.38 -0.13 -0.09
C GLY A 31 -11.41 0.64 -0.88
N ARG A 32 -12.44 1.11 -0.20
CA ARG A 32 -13.53 1.84 -0.85
C ARG A 32 -13.26 3.33 -0.95
N THR A 33 -12.35 3.83 -0.15
CA THR A 33 -11.95 5.23 -0.21
C THR A 33 -10.44 5.29 -0.25
N ILE A 34 -9.92 6.44 -0.68
CA ILE A 34 -8.48 6.60 -0.71
C ILE A 34 -7.91 6.53 0.71
N THR A 35 -8.59 7.15 1.67
CA THR A 35 -8.13 7.11 3.05
C THR A 35 -8.09 5.68 3.58
N GLU A 36 -9.15 4.93 3.34
CA GLU A 36 -9.21 3.55 3.80
C GLU A 36 -8.11 2.72 3.15
N THR A 37 -7.91 2.92 1.84
CA THR A 37 -6.91 2.17 1.12
C THR A 37 -5.52 2.44 1.67
N LEU A 38 -5.23 3.71 1.98
CA LEU A 38 -3.93 4.06 2.51
C LEU A 38 -3.72 3.52 3.92
N GLU A 39 -4.78 3.48 4.73
CA GLU A 39 -4.66 2.88 6.05
C GLU A 39 -4.35 1.41 5.97
N ILE A 40 -5.01 0.72 5.04
CA ILE A 40 -4.73 -0.69 4.85
C ILE A 40 -3.31 -0.88 4.33
N ALA A 41 -2.87 -0.01 3.43
CA ALA A 41 -1.52 -0.10 2.90
C ALA A 41 -0.49 0.07 4.01
N ARG A 42 -0.74 0.99 4.94
CA ARG A 42 0.18 1.18 6.06
C ARG A 42 0.30 -0.08 6.90
N ASP A 43 -0.83 -0.75 7.13
CA ASP A 43 -0.79 -1.99 7.90
C ASP A 43 0.00 -3.07 7.17
N VAL A 44 -0.17 -3.15 5.86
CA VAL A 44 0.55 -4.13 5.07
C VAL A 44 2.05 -3.85 5.13
N VAL A 45 2.44 -2.60 4.97
CA VAL A 45 3.85 -2.22 5.02
C VAL A 45 4.43 -2.56 6.38
N LYS A 46 3.69 -2.27 7.43
CA LYS A 46 4.17 -2.55 8.77
C LYS A 46 4.41 -4.04 8.96
N LYS A 47 3.51 -4.87 8.48
CA LYS A 47 3.66 -6.30 8.62
C LYS A 47 4.80 -6.83 7.76
N LEU A 48 4.99 -6.25 6.59
CA LEU A 48 6.10 -6.66 5.74
C LEU A 48 7.44 -6.37 6.42
N PHE A 49 7.55 -5.19 7.03
CA PHE A 49 8.78 -4.83 7.71
C PHE A 49 9.00 -5.69 8.95
N GLU A 50 7.94 -5.98 9.70
CA GLU A 50 8.08 -6.84 10.86
C GLU A 50 8.49 -8.25 10.47
N SER A 51 8.00 -8.71 9.33
CA SER A 51 8.33 -10.04 8.84
C SER A 51 9.80 -10.14 8.46
N GLN A 52 10.39 -9.05 7.99
CA GLN A 52 11.80 -9.05 7.62
C GLN A 52 12.72 -8.89 8.80
N LYS A 53 12.19 -8.50 9.92
CA LYS A 53 13.00 -8.31 11.10
C LYS A 53 13.26 -9.64 11.77
N LYS A 54 14.49 -9.86 12.09
CA LYS A 54 14.86 -11.11 12.76
C LYS A 54 15.28 -10.87 14.18
#